data_5b0e9f4e786a6c33248a876601a58c6d
#
_entry.id   5b0e9f4e786a6c33248a876601a58c6d
#
_cell.length_a   1.000
_cell.length_b   1.000
_cell.length_c   1.000
_cell.angle_alpha   90.00
_cell.angle_beta   90.00
_cell.angle_gamma   90.00
#
_symmetry.space_group_name_H-M   'P 1'
#
loop_
_entity.id
_entity.type
_entity.pdbx_description
1 polymer ?
#
loop_
_entity_poly.entity_id
_entity_poly.type
_entity_poly.pdbx_seq_one_letter_code
_entity_poly.pdbx_strand_id
1 'polypeptide(L)'
;MTLRILALAAGVGALAAPAAAQQEPTLEFAFEEIVGLGQATAPGDTARGGRLIIPITGGTFEGPEIKGTIVPGGWDWQLRRADGCTDVEADYFLKTDDGVVINVVNKGVICPGEGGAFRPVRTHPVFEAPRGKYDWLSQNAFVGTLELAPPENGPAVRIRIYRVR
;
A
#
# COMPACT_ATOMS: atom_id res chain seq x y z
N MET A 1 -82.27 4.37 -9.91
CA MET A 1 -81.51 4.81 -8.74
C MET A 1 -80.12 4.20 -8.89
N THR A 2 -79.19 4.95 -9.47
CA THR A 2 -77.84 4.46 -9.92
C THR A 2 -76.78 5.00 -8.94
N LEU A 3 -76.21 4.12 -8.17
CA LEU A 3 -75.14 4.42 -7.15
C LEU A 3 -73.77 4.51 -7.87
N ARG A 4 -73.19 5.69 -7.87
CA ARG A 4 -71.82 5.92 -8.40
C ARG A 4 -70.78 5.78 -7.26
N ILE A 5 -69.96 4.76 -7.37
CA ILE A 5 -68.80 4.54 -6.45
C ILE A 5 -67.63 5.38 -6.99
N LEU A 6 -67.19 6.36 -6.21
CA LEU A 6 -65.95 7.11 -6.45
C LEU A 6 -64.79 6.30 -5.91
N ALA A 7 -63.88 5.83 -6.73
CA ALA A 7 -62.61 5.25 -6.31
C ALA A 7 -61.56 6.35 -6.12
N LEU A 8 -61.06 6.51 -4.85
CA LEU A 8 -59.98 7.43 -4.50
C LEU A 8 -58.66 6.70 -4.67
N ALA A 9 -57.86 7.06 -5.68
CA ALA A 9 -56.53 6.53 -5.89
C ALA A 9 -55.55 7.35 -5.03
N ALA A 10 -55.03 6.75 -3.97
CA ALA A 10 -53.96 7.33 -3.13
C ALA A 10 -52.60 7.07 -3.83
N GLY A 11 -52.04 8.09 -4.44
CA GLY A 11 -50.68 8.04 -5.03
C GLY A 11 -49.64 8.07 -3.90
N VAL A 12 -48.92 6.97 -3.70
CA VAL A 12 -47.74 6.93 -2.82
C VAL A 12 -46.56 7.53 -3.58
N GLY A 13 -46.25 8.80 -3.35
CA GLY A 13 -45.05 9.46 -3.85
C GLY A 13 -43.82 8.92 -3.09
N ALA A 14 -43.02 8.10 -3.74
CA ALA A 14 -41.70 7.72 -3.21
C ALA A 14 -40.78 8.95 -3.26
N LEU A 15 -40.46 9.53 -2.10
CA LEU A 15 -39.41 10.53 -1.97
C LEU A 15 -38.05 9.85 -2.20
N ALA A 16 -37.45 10.02 -3.37
CA ALA A 16 -36.08 9.62 -3.62
C ALA A 16 -35.16 10.47 -2.73
N ALA A 17 -34.53 9.86 -1.73
CA ALA A 17 -33.47 10.52 -0.97
C ALA A 17 -32.32 10.86 -1.94
N PRO A 18 -31.75 12.09 -1.89
CA PRO A 18 -30.61 12.43 -2.71
C PRO A 18 -29.46 11.46 -2.39
N ALA A 19 -28.90 10.80 -3.43
CA ALA A 19 -27.70 10.01 -3.29
C ALA A 19 -26.61 10.96 -2.77
N ALA A 20 -26.03 10.67 -1.60
CA ALA A 20 -24.88 11.42 -1.10
C ALA A 20 -23.80 11.36 -2.16
N ALA A 21 -23.33 12.51 -2.63
CA ALA A 21 -22.23 12.58 -3.57
C ALA A 21 -21.01 11.88 -2.92
N GLN A 22 -20.45 10.92 -3.61
CA GLN A 22 -19.26 10.21 -3.12
C GLN A 22 -18.11 11.21 -3.05
N GLN A 23 -17.52 11.36 -1.89
CA GLN A 23 -16.41 12.28 -1.67
C GLN A 23 -15.17 11.77 -2.42
N GLU A 24 -14.45 12.67 -3.09
CA GLU A 24 -13.17 12.33 -3.72
C GLU A 24 -12.15 11.87 -2.68
N PRO A 25 -11.40 10.80 -2.95
CA PRO A 25 -10.41 10.29 -2.01
C PRO A 25 -9.27 11.29 -1.82
N THR A 26 -8.83 11.46 -0.59
CA THR A 26 -7.67 12.26 -0.21
C THR A 26 -6.59 11.38 0.41
N LEU A 27 -5.37 11.90 0.52
CA LEU A 27 -4.24 11.18 1.10
C LEU A 27 -3.82 11.83 2.42
N GLU A 28 -3.75 11.01 3.46
CA GLU A 28 -3.24 11.39 4.78
C GLU A 28 -1.95 10.64 5.07
N PHE A 29 -0.89 11.36 5.46
CA PHE A 29 0.37 10.73 5.85
C PHE A 29 0.16 9.83 7.06
N ALA A 30 0.57 8.56 6.94
CA ALA A 30 0.47 7.56 7.98
C ALA A 30 1.80 7.34 8.71
N PHE A 31 2.86 7.00 7.98
CA PHE A 31 4.21 6.82 8.51
C PHE A 31 5.24 6.73 7.37
N GLU A 32 6.52 6.84 7.74
CA GLU A 32 7.67 6.64 6.87
C GLU A 32 8.46 5.41 7.33
N GLU A 33 8.98 4.66 6.39
CA GLU A 33 9.84 3.50 6.60
C GLU A 33 11.22 3.75 5.99
N ILE A 34 12.26 3.34 6.70
CA ILE A 34 13.61 3.14 6.17
C ILE A 34 13.87 1.64 6.18
N VAL A 35 13.83 1.04 5.00
CA VAL A 35 13.93 -0.42 4.82
C VAL A 35 15.33 -0.77 4.37
N GLY A 36 16.09 -1.42 5.23
CA GLY A 36 17.45 -1.90 4.96
C GLY A 36 17.43 -3.07 3.98
N LEU A 37 18.32 -3.03 3.00
CA LEU A 37 18.44 -4.03 1.95
C LEU A 37 19.78 -4.77 2.04
N GLY A 38 19.73 -6.09 1.88
CA GLY A 38 20.91 -6.93 1.80
C GLY A 38 21.42 -7.15 0.38
N GLN A 39 22.41 -8.02 0.27
CA GLN A 39 22.96 -8.39 -1.03
C GLN A 39 21.92 -9.16 -1.85
N ALA A 40 21.65 -8.65 -3.05
CA ALA A 40 20.71 -9.26 -3.98
C ALA A 40 21.21 -10.60 -4.52
N THR A 41 20.28 -11.53 -4.72
CA THR A 41 20.49 -12.80 -5.44
C THR A 41 19.73 -12.76 -6.75
N ALA A 42 20.42 -13.07 -7.85
CA ALA A 42 19.85 -13.10 -9.19
C ALA A 42 19.83 -14.54 -9.73
N PRO A 43 18.72 -15.27 -9.62
CA PRO A 43 18.59 -16.59 -10.26
C PRO A 43 18.74 -16.58 -11.78
N GLY A 44 18.67 -15.39 -12.40
CA GLY A 44 18.76 -15.20 -13.83
C GLY A 44 17.40 -15.04 -14.50
N ASP A 45 17.38 -15.24 -15.83
CA ASP A 45 16.17 -15.14 -16.62
C ASP A 45 15.29 -16.38 -16.45
N THR A 46 14.01 -16.14 -16.19
CA THR A 46 12.99 -17.18 -16.04
C THR A 46 11.96 -17.04 -17.15
N ALA A 47 11.05 -18.01 -17.29
CA ALA A 47 9.93 -17.91 -18.23
C ALA A 47 9.04 -16.67 -17.98
N ARG A 48 9.13 -16.05 -16.80
CA ARG A 48 8.38 -14.83 -16.42
C ARG A 48 9.18 -13.53 -16.62
N GLY A 49 10.49 -13.62 -16.82
CA GLY A 49 11.42 -12.49 -16.93
C GLY A 49 12.65 -12.64 -16.04
N GLY A 50 13.48 -11.62 -15.98
CA GLY A 50 14.67 -11.58 -15.12
C GLY A 50 14.29 -11.43 -13.65
N ARG A 51 14.68 -12.39 -12.81
CA ARG A 51 14.36 -12.39 -11.38
C ARG A 51 15.51 -11.83 -10.55
N LEU A 52 15.19 -10.94 -9.60
CA LEU A 52 16.09 -10.47 -8.56
C LEU A 52 15.39 -10.63 -7.21
N ILE A 53 16.11 -11.08 -6.19
CA ILE A 53 15.58 -11.29 -4.84
C ILE A 53 16.50 -10.56 -3.87
N ILE A 54 15.96 -9.61 -3.10
CA ILE A 54 16.71 -8.76 -2.18
C ILE A 54 16.27 -9.05 -0.76
N PRO A 55 17.17 -9.50 0.15
CA PRO A 55 16.82 -9.68 1.55
C PRO A 55 16.52 -8.31 2.21
N ILE A 56 15.48 -8.28 3.05
CA ILE A 56 15.21 -7.15 3.94
C ILE A 56 15.95 -7.43 5.26
N THR A 57 16.87 -6.53 5.61
CA THR A 57 17.80 -6.71 6.74
C THR A 57 17.33 -6.02 8.02
N GLY A 58 16.18 -5.36 7.97
CA GLY A 58 15.61 -4.61 9.08
C GLY A 58 15.36 -3.15 8.70
N GLY A 59 15.32 -2.28 9.70
CA GLY A 59 15.09 -0.87 9.52
C GLY A 59 14.17 -0.29 10.59
N THR A 60 13.63 0.89 10.32
CA THR A 60 12.74 1.62 11.24
C THR A 60 11.53 2.15 10.52
N PHE A 61 10.47 2.41 11.26
CA PHE A 61 9.32 3.16 10.77
C PHE A 61 8.79 4.09 11.85
N GLU A 62 8.29 5.26 11.43
CA GLU A 62 7.76 6.28 12.33
C GLU A 62 6.67 7.12 11.67
N GLY A 63 5.62 7.40 12.43
CA GLY A 63 4.50 8.25 12.04
C GLY A 63 3.70 8.74 13.24
N PRO A 64 2.64 9.51 13.01
CA PRO A 64 1.85 10.11 14.09
C PRO A 64 1.19 9.08 15.02
N GLU A 65 0.77 7.93 14.50
CA GLU A 65 0.00 6.93 15.23
C GLU A 65 0.77 5.62 15.46
N ILE A 66 1.95 5.46 14.85
CA ILE A 66 2.69 4.20 14.87
C ILE A 66 4.19 4.43 14.72
N LYS A 67 5.00 3.66 15.42
CA LYS A 67 6.47 3.61 15.25
C LYS A 67 7.03 2.28 15.72
N GLY A 68 8.25 1.97 15.29
CA GLY A 68 8.93 0.74 15.65
C GLY A 68 10.05 0.37 14.69
N THR A 69 10.30 -0.93 14.57
CA THR A 69 11.37 -1.50 13.75
C THR A 69 10.84 -2.49 12.72
N ILE A 70 11.55 -2.61 11.60
CA ILE A 70 11.31 -3.65 10.61
C ILE A 70 12.05 -4.91 11.04
N VAL A 71 11.35 -6.04 11.07
CA VAL A 71 11.93 -7.33 11.46
C VAL A 71 12.80 -7.86 10.31
N PRO A 72 14.08 -8.21 10.55
CA PRO A 72 14.91 -8.85 9.54
C PRO A 72 14.32 -10.20 9.07
N GLY A 73 14.52 -10.55 7.79
CA GLY A 73 14.10 -11.83 7.24
C GLY A 73 13.01 -11.77 6.17
N GLY A 74 12.48 -10.58 5.89
CA GLY A 74 11.63 -10.35 4.74
C GLY A 74 12.40 -10.35 3.40
N TRP A 75 11.66 -10.31 2.31
CA TRP A 75 12.22 -10.36 0.96
C TRP A 75 11.51 -9.39 0.03
N ASP A 76 12.27 -8.73 -0.86
CA ASP A 76 11.77 -8.00 -2.01
C ASP A 76 12.01 -8.84 -3.27
N TRP A 77 10.91 -9.30 -3.89
CA TRP A 77 10.85 -10.12 -5.08
C TRP A 77 10.68 -9.22 -6.31
N GLN A 78 11.77 -9.00 -7.02
CA GLN A 78 11.74 -8.17 -8.22
C GLN A 78 11.66 -9.02 -9.49
N LEU A 79 10.86 -8.59 -10.45
CA LEU A 79 10.72 -9.20 -11.75
C LEU A 79 10.91 -8.15 -12.85
N ARG A 80 12.02 -8.24 -13.58
CA ARG A 80 12.24 -7.40 -14.77
C ARG A 80 11.33 -7.87 -15.90
N ARG A 81 10.51 -6.98 -16.41
CA ARG A 81 9.53 -7.22 -17.45
C ARG A 81 10.11 -6.94 -18.84
N ALA A 82 9.46 -7.44 -19.89
CA ALA A 82 9.86 -7.22 -21.29
C ALA A 82 9.73 -5.75 -21.74
N ASP A 83 8.86 -4.96 -21.08
CA ASP A 83 8.68 -3.52 -21.33
C ASP A 83 9.74 -2.63 -20.66
N GLY A 84 10.72 -3.23 -19.99
CA GLY A 84 11.80 -2.55 -19.28
C GLY A 84 11.46 -2.09 -17.87
N CYS A 85 10.20 -2.20 -17.43
CA CYS A 85 9.83 -1.97 -16.05
C CYS A 85 10.19 -3.17 -15.17
N THR A 86 10.21 -2.94 -13.86
CA THR A 86 10.43 -3.97 -12.84
C THR A 86 9.27 -3.98 -11.87
N ASP A 87 8.56 -5.11 -11.77
CA ASP A 87 7.62 -5.34 -10.69
C ASP A 87 8.39 -5.59 -9.40
N VAL A 88 7.97 -4.98 -8.30
CA VAL A 88 8.52 -5.17 -6.96
C VAL A 88 7.41 -5.66 -6.04
N GLU A 89 7.73 -6.63 -5.20
CA GLU A 89 6.85 -7.19 -4.18
C GLU A 89 7.66 -7.52 -2.94
N ALA A 90 7.54 -6.67 -1.91
CA ALA A 90 8.21 -6.85 -0.64
C ALA A 90 7.23 -7.41 0.39
N ASP A 91 7.63 -8.50 1.06
CA ASP A 91 6.87 -9.13 2.13
C ASP A 91 7.75 -9.17 3.39
N TYR A 92 7.32 -8.48 4.46
CA TYR A 92 8.07 -8.33 5.70
C TYR A 92 7.17 -8.00 6.88
N PHE A 93 7.77 -7.97 8.08
CA PHE A 93 7.07 -7.65 9.31
C PHE A 93 7.55 -6.33 9.91
N LEU A 94 6.59 -5.55 10.39
CA LEU A 94 6.79 -4.42 11.28
C LEU A 94 6.61 -4.91 12.72
N LYS A 95 7.47 -4.44 13.64
CA LYS A 95 7.29 -4.64 15.08
C LYS A 95 7.22 -3.28 15.75
N THR A 96 6.08 -2.96 16.30
CA THR A 96 5.83 -1.68 17.00
C THR A 96 6.61 -1.61 18.32
N ASP A 97 6.82 -0.40 18.85
CA ASP A 97 7.49 -0.18 20.12
C ASP A 97 6.78 -0.84 21.32
N ASP A 98 5.45 -1.05 21.21
CA ASP A 98 4.65 -1.81 22.19
C ASP A 98 4.56 -3.30 21.88
N GLY A 99 5.37 -3.79 20.92
CA GLY A 99 5.60 -5.21 20.67
C GLY A 99 4.63 -5.90 19.73
N VAL A 100 3.69 -5.17 19.10
CA VAL A 100 2.75 -5.75 18.13
C VAL A 100 3.47 -6.02 16.82
N VAL A 101 3.25 -7.21 16.24
CA VAL A 101 3.80 -7.61 14.94
C VAL A 101 2.71 -7.50 13.87
N ILE A 102 3.06 -6.83 12.75
CA ILE A 102 2.16 -6.54 11.64
C ILE A 102 2.84 -7.00 10.36
N ASN A 103 2.19 -7.82 9.55
CA ASN A 103 2.68 -8.15 8.22
C ASN A 103 2.36 -7.02 7.24
N VAL A 104 3.27 -6.77 6.31
CA VAL A 104 3.05 -5.89 5.17
C VAL A 104 3.51 -6.56 3.89
N VAL A 105 2.63 -6.58 2.88
CA VAL A 105 2.98 -6.91 1.50
C VAL A 105 2.88 -5.63 0.69
N ASN A 106 4.02 -5.09 0.27
CA ASN A 106 4.08 -3.83 -0.47
C ASN A 106 4.48 -4.08 -1.93
N LYS A 107 3.60 -3.72 -2.87
CA LYS A 107 3.78 -3.95 -4.30
C LYS A 107 3.89 -2.62 -5.05
N GLY A 108 4.68 -2.64 -6.13
CA GLY A 108 4.82 -1.48 -6.99
C GLY A 108 5.48 -1.83 -8.32
N VAL A 109 5.69 -0.80 -9.13
CA VAL A 109 6.36 -0.93 -10.42
C VAL A 109 7.40 0.18 -10.55
N ILE A 110 8.63 -0.19 -10.84
CA ILE A 110 9.73 0.74 -11.13
C ILE A 110 9.92 0.76 -12.65
N CYS A 111 9.73 1.92 -13.27
CA CYS A 111 9.91 2.08 -14.70
C CYS A 111 11.00 3.08 -15.00
N PRO A 112 11.77 2.89 -16.12
CA PRO A 112 12.73 3.88 -16.57
C PRO A 112 12.03 5.19 -16.94
N GLY A 113 12.67 6.29 -16.60
CA GLY A 113 12.28 7.65 -16.95
C GLY A 113 13.28 8.27 -17.93
N GLU A 114 13.19 9.57 -18.11
CA GLU A 114 14.10 10.33 -18.96
C GLU A 114 15.49 10.45 -18.31
N GLY A 115 16.54 10.50 -19.14
CA GLY A 115 17.91 10.73 -18.67
C GLY A 115 18.49 9.64 -17.77
N GLY A 116 17.93 8.42 -17.73
CA GLY A 116 18.40 7.32 -16.89
C GLY A 116 17.88 7.35 -15.46
N ALA A 117 17.06 8.33 -15.09
CA ALA A 117 16.34 8.35 -13.81
C ALA A 117 15.15 7.37 -13.83
N PHE A 118 14.63 7.03 -12.66
CA PHE A 118 13.37 6.33 -12.57
C PHE A 118 12.19 7.31 -12.57
N ARG A 119 11.05 6.89 -13.10
CA ARG A 119 9.79 7.61 -12.88
C ARG A 119 9.45 7.59 -11.39
N PRO A 120 8.65 8.55 -10.89
CA PRO A 120 8.19 8.52 -9.50
C PRO A 120 7.51 7.19 -9.17
N VAL A 121 8.09 6.42 -8.27
CA VAL A 121 7.57 5.10 -7.88
C VAL A 121 6.41 5.26 -6.94
N ARG A 122 5.32 4.52 -7.21
CA ARG A 122 4.15 4.40 -6.34
C ARG A 122 3.95 2.95 -5.98
N THR A 123 3.63 2.71 -4.71
CA THR A 123 3.36 1.39 -4.18
C THR A 123 1.98 1.32 -3.54
N HIS A 124 1.49 0.11 -3.33
CA HIS A 124 0.21 -0.16 -2.67
C HIS A 124 0.43 -1.22 -1.59
N PRO A 125 0.81 -0.79 -0.38
CA PRO A 125 0.98 -1.69 0.74
C PRO A 125 -0.38 -2.21 1.24
N VAL A 126 -0.39 -3.49 1.58
CA VAL A 126 -1.51 -4.17 2.25
C VAL A 126 -0.98 -4.68 3.58
N PHE A 127 -1.68 -4.38 4.66
CA PHE A 127 -1.29 -4.75 6.01
C PHE A 127 -2.22 -5.81 6.59
N GLU A 128 -1.62 -6.75 7.30
CA GLU A 128 -2.31 -7.68 8.18
C GLU A 128 -1.91 -7.38 9.63
N ALA A 129 -2.74 -6.59 10.31
CA ALA A 129 -2.54 -6.19 11.70
C ALA A 129 -3.48 -6.97 12.62
N PRO A 130 -3.04 -7.35 13.84
CA PRO A 130 -3.92 -7.92 14.85
C PRO A 130 -5.05 -6.95 15.21
N ARG A 131 -6.20 -7.51 15.65
CA ARG A 131 -7.31 -6.70 16.16
C ARG A 131 -6.87 -5.84 17.35
N GLY A 132 -7.35 -4.61 17.40
CA GLY A 132 -7.09 -3.67 18.49
C GLY A 132 -6.47 -2.37 17.99
N LYS A 133 -5.43 -1.88 18.65
CA LYS A 133 -4.84 -0.54 18.43
C LYS A 133 -4.44 -0.27 16.98
N TYR A 134 -4.00 -1.29 16.24
CA TYR A 134 -3.47 -1.15 14.88
C TYR A 134 -4.36 -1.76 13.79
N ASP A 135 -5.59 -2.18 14.11
CA ASP A 135 -6.51 -2.79 13.14
C ASP A 135 -6.92 -1.83 12.01
N TRP A 136 -6.77 -0.52 12.23
CA TRP A 136 -6.96 0.49 11.19
C TRP A 136 -6.05 0.28 9.96
N LEU A 137 -4.90 -0.38 10.13
CA LEU A 137 -4.03 -0.75 9.01
C LEU A 137 -4.68 -1.78 8.08
N SER A 138 -5.40 -2.74 8.64
CA SER A 138 -6.11 -3.77 7.85
C SER A 138 -7.48 -3.30 7.30
N GLN A 139 -7.98 -2.16 7.79
CA GLN A 139 -9.32 -1.65 7.45
C GLN A 139 -9.31 -0.53 6.41
N ASN A 140 -8.13 -0.03 6.02
CA ASN A 140 -7.99 1.08 5.10
C ASN A 140 -7.16 0.70 3.87
N ALA A 141 -7.33 1.45 2.79
CA ALA A 141 -6.46 1.40 1.63
C ALA A 141 -5.26 2.35 1.82
N PHE A 142 -4.12 1.97 1.26
CA PHE A 142 -2.89 2.74 1.35
C PHE A 142 -2.22 2.87 -0.01
N VAL A 143 -1.48 3.96 -0.18
CA VAL A 143 -0.51 4.15 -1.26
C VAL A 143 0.82 4.58 -0.67
N GLY A 144 1.91 4.19 -1.32
CA GLY A 144 3.27 4.55 -0.91
C GLY A 144 4.02 5.31 -1.99
N THR A 145 5.03 6.08 -1.57
CA THR A 145 6.11 6.54 -2.44
C THR A 145 7.36 5.78 -2.07
N LEU A 146 8.18 5.41 -3.05
CA LEU A 146 9.44 4.70 -2.83
C LEU A 146 10.58 5.47 -3.49
N GLU A 147 11.66 5.69 -2.76
CA GLU A 147 12.90 6.32 -3.22
C GLU A 147 14.11 5.71 -2.48
N LEU A 148 15.31 5.97 -2.98
CA LEU A 148 16.51 5.59 -2.25
C LEU A 148 16.58 6.36 -0.92
N ALA A 149 16.93 5.67 0.15
CA ALA A 149 17.17 6.32 1.43
C ALA A 149 18.44 7.19 1.37
N PRO A 150 18.59 8.19 2.26
CA PRO A 150 19.83 8.94 2.41
C PRO A 150 21.02 8.02 2.65
N PRO A 151 22.23 8.37 2.13
CA PRO A 151 23.42 7.51 2.16
C PRO A 151 23.85 7.05 3.56
N GLU A 152 23.58 7.83 4.59
CA GLU A 152 23.87 7.49 5.99
C GLU A 152 23.11 6.26 6.50
N ASN A 153 22.04 5.86 5.82
CA ASN A 153 21.28 4.66 6.15
C ASN A 153 21.85 3.39 5.49
N GLY A 154 22.95 3.51 4.72
CA GLY A 154 23.49 2.39 3.95
C GLY A 154 22.57 1.98 2.80
N PRO A 155 22.68 0.72 2.33
CA PRO A 155 21.78 0.18 1.29
C PRO A 155 20.36 0.09 1.83
N ALA A 156 19.53 1.09 1.55
CA ALA A 156 18.15 1.15 2.04
C ALA A 156 17.25 1.92 1.07
N VAL A 157 15.95 1.70 1.21
CA VAL A 157 14.91 2.51 0.56
C VAL A 157 14.08 3.24 1.62
N ARG A 158 13.62 4.43 1.25
CA ARG A 158 12.66 5.20 2.02
C ARG A 158 11.29 5.06 1.39
N ILE A 159 10.31 4.67 2.20
CA ILE A 159 8.92 4.50 1.78
C ILE A 159 8.05 5.37 2.67
N ARG A 160 7.28 6.28 2.06
CA ARG A 160 6.28 7.08 2.77
C ARG A 160 4.91 6.51 2.49
N ILE A 161 4.21 6.14 3.54
CA ILE A 161 2.89 5.50 3.48
C ILE A 161 1.81 6.54 3.74
N TYR A 162 0.79 6.53 2.90
CA TYR A 162 -0.37 7.42 3.00
C TYR A 162 -1.64 6.59 3.03
N ARG A 163 -2.51 6.88 3.99
CA ARG A 163 -3.85 6.32 4.07
C ARG A 163 -4.77 7.05 3.10
N VAL A 164 -5.59 6.31 2.37
CA VAL A 164 -6.66 6.85 1.52
C VAL A 164 -7.87 7.12 2.40
N ARG A 165 -8.34 8.37 2.39
CA ARG A 165 -9.51 8.85 3.14
C ARG A 165 -10.68 9.11 2.22
#